data_194eff17fe60a509e5c5bc375fc0dea5
#
_entry.id   194eff17fe60a509e5c5bc375fc0dea5
#
_cell.length_a   1.000
_cell.length_b   1.000
_cell.length_c   1.000
_cell.angle_alpha   90.00
_cell.angle_beta   90.00
_cell.angle_gamma   90.00
#
_symmetry.space_group_name_H-M   'P 1'
#
loop_
_entity.id
_entity.type
_entity.pdbx_description
1 polymer ?
#
loop_
_entity_poly.entity_id
_entity_poly.type
_entity_poly.pdbx_seq_one_letter_code
_entity_poly.pdbx_strand_id
1 'polypeptide(L)'
;MSENRQPLPAGAGSIHTVLIDPERAYRAVASRDARFDGHFITAVRTTGIYCRPSCPAVRPKRENVEFYLTAAAAQAGGYRACRRCLPDAVPGSPEWNVRADLAARSMRLIADGVVERDGVPGLARRLGYSERHLTRVLTAELGAPPLALARAHRAHSARLLIESTDLPFSDVAFAAGFASIRQFNDTVRAVFAVTPSQLREGAAKRKQAEAAPGTITLRLPYRPPLDATGLLVFFASRAIPGVEEASEHGYARTLRLSHGTATVRVTPAAQHMDCTLCLTDLRDLGSAVTRVRRLFDLDADPVACDDLLAADPDLAPSVAKTPGIRLPGAVDGPEIVLRALLGQQVTVAAARTALARLTEQLGEPLETPDGTLTRLFPTPEAIAKEGAAVLTGPRRRIDTILSTCAALADGTLTVDVGRDPEELRAELEALPGIGPWTAGYVLMRVLGAPDVLLTTDVALLKGAANLGLPSDPDGLATRGRAWRPWRSYAGMHLWRAAHLSTLTPRSSK
;
A
#
# COMPACT_ATOMS: atom_id res chain seq x y z
N MET A 1 48.00 -0.16 15.66
CA MET A 1 48.15 0.53 14.38
C MET A 1 46.88 1.28 14.11
N SER A 2 46.89 2.58 14.32
CA SER A 2 45.78 3.49 14.20
C SER A 2 45.72 3.98 12.75
N GLU A 3 44.74 3.51 12.00
CA GLU A 3 44.48 4.06 10.67
C GLU A 3 43.79 5.44 10.74
N ASN A 4 44.53 6.39 10.27
CA ASN A 4 44.25 7.80 10.13
C ASN A 4 43.18 7.97 9.01
N ARG A 5 41.89 8.06 9.34
CA ARG A 5 40.86 8.43 8.38
C ARG A 5 40.85 9.95 8.19
N GLN A 6 41.34 10.38 7.06
CA GLN A 6 41.19 11.77 6.59
C GLN A 6 39.70 12.17 6.51
N PRO A 7 39.32 13.38 6.93
CA PRO A 7 37.97 13.89 6.73
C PRO A 7 37.73 14.14 5.23
N LEU A 8 36.60 13.69 4.73
CA LEU A 8 36.11 13.98 3.38
C LEU A 8 35.87 15.49 3.22
N PRO A 9 36.11 16.07 2.02
CA PRO A 9 36.03 17.50 1.81
C PRO A 9 34.58 18.01 2.00
N ALA A 10 34.43 19.04 2.80
CA ALA A 10 33.22 19.85 2.92
C ALA A 10 33.03 20.65 1.62
N GLY A 11 32.17 20.19 0.73
CA GLY A 11 31.95 20.90 -0.53
C GLY A 11 31.04 20.18 -1.53
N ALA A 12 29.92 19.64 -1.08
CA ALA A 12 28.79 19.40 -1.98
C ALA A 12 27.56 20.03 -1.32
N GLY A 13 27.17 21.20 -1.80
CA GLY A 13 25.99 21.91 -1.37
C GLY A 13 24.79 20.97 -1.43
N SER A 14 24.22 20.70 -0.27
CA SER A 14 23.13 19.79 -0.05
C SER A 14 21.86 20.28 -0.74
N ILE A 15 21.52 19.72 -1.89
CA ILE A 15 20.22 19.91 -2.57
C ILE A 15 19.07 19.26 -1.74
N HIS A 16 19.40 18.54 -0.66
CA HIS A 16 18.45 17.79 0.17
C HIS A 16 17.66 18.62 1.19
N THR A 17 17.85 19.92 1.26
CA THR A 17 17.34 20.76 2.38
C THR A 17 15.93 21.29 2.17
N VAL A 18 15.29 21.06 1.03
CA VAL A 18 14.00 21.70 0.71
C VAL A 18 12.77 20.89 1.20
N LEU A 19 12.90 19.59 1.44
CA LEU A 19 11.77 18.71 1.79
C LEU A 19 11.68 18.35 3.27
N ILE A 20 12.74 18.51 4.06
CA ILE A 20 12.76 18.25 5.49
C ILE A 20 13.20 19.52 6.20
N ASP A 21 12.30 20.16 6.96
CA ASP A 21 12.71 21.21 7.90
C ASP A 21 13.57 20.59 9.00
N PRO A 22 14.89 20.89 9.07
CA PRO A 22 15.80 20.22 10.02
C PRO A 22 15.45 20.48 11.47
N GLU A 23 14.85 21.62 11.78
CA GLU A 23 14.49 21.97 13.17
C GLU A 23 13.21 21.27 13.57
N ARG A 24 12.24 21.14 12.69
CA ARG A 24 11.02 20.34 12.91
C ARG A 24 11.37 18.86 13.07
N ALA A 25 12.22 18.35 12.19
CA ALA A 25 12.70 16.97 12.24
C ALA A 25 13.46 16.68 13.53
N TYR A 26 14.35 17.59 13.97
CA TYR A 26 15.05 17.40 15.24
C TYR A 26 14.11 17.45 16.44
N ARG A 27 13.09 18.30 16.44
CA ARG A 27 12.06 18.29 17.50
C ARG A 27 11.32 16.96 17.60
N ALA A 28 10.97 16.36 16.44
CA ALA A 28 10.34 15.04 16.37
C ALA A 28 11.26 13.95 16.97
N VAL A 29 12.55 13.96 16.63
CA VAL A 29 13.55 13.05 17.22
C VAL A 29 13.73 13.30 18.72
N ALA A 30 13.78 14.57 19.12
CA ALA A 30 13.95 14.96 20.52
C ALA A 30 12.78 14.51 21.41
N SER A 31 11.57 14.52 20.89
CA SER A 31 10.35 14.03 21.56
C SER A 31 10.11 12.54 21.35
N ARG A 32 10.90 11.86 20.51
CA ARG A 32 10.68 10.46 20.08
C ARG A 32 9.29 10.27 19.48
N ASP A 33 8.86 11.21 18.65
CA ASP A 33 7.53 11.25 18.11
C ASP A 33 7.36 10.18 17.01
N ALA A 34 6.63 9.11 17.35
CA ALA A 34 6.39 7.99 16.46
C ALA A 34 5.54 8.37 15.23
N ARG A 35 4.84 9.51 15.24
CA ARG A 35 4.08 10.01 14.08
C ARG A 35 4.97 10.33 12.89
N PHE A 36 6.25 10.60 13.15
CA PHE A 36 7.24 10.88 12.12
C PHE A 36 8.01 9.64 11.64
N ASP A 37 7.72 8.45 12.18
CA ASP A 37 8.35 7.21 11.70
C ASP A 37 7.91 6.94 10.26
N GLY A 38 8.90 6.80 9.37
CA GLY A 38 8.69 6.64 7.93
C GLY A 38 8.59 7.95 7.12
N HIS A 39 8.49 9.12 7.75
CA HIS A 39 8.56 10.41 7.06
C HIS A 39 9.99 10.81 6.72
N PHE A 40 10.94 10.46 7.59
CA PHE A 40 12.35 10.69 7.37
C PHE A 40 13.20 9.73 8.21
N ILE A 41 14.47 9.65 7.87
CA ILE A 41 15.51 8.91 8.57
C ILE A 41 16.45 9.88 9.28
N THR A 42 16.78 9.60 10.52
CA THR A 42 17.73 10.34 11.32
C THR A 42 19.08 9.64 11.29
N ALA A 43 20.10 10.24 10.73
CA ALA A 43 21.46 9.71 10.70
C ALA A 43 22.36 10.45 11.69
N VAL A 44 23.16 9.70 12.47
CA VAL A 44 24.03 10.25 13.51
C VAL A 44 25.49 10.11 13.06
N ARG A 45 26.13 11.22 12.72
CA ARG A 45 27.50 11.27 12.17
C ARG A 45 28.53 10.59 13.06
N THR A 46 28.44 10.79 14.37
CA THR A 46 29.42 10.26 15.32
C THR A 46 29.40 8.74 15.47
N THR A 47 28.29 8.10 15.15
CA THR A 47 28.11 6.65 15.28
C THR A 47 28.02 5.92 13.95
N GLY A 48 27.83 6.66 12.84
CA GLY A 48 27.57 6.08 11.52
C GLY A 48 26.27 5.28 11.46
N ILE A 49 25.28 5.61 12.33
CA ILE A 49 24.04 4.85 12.45
C ILE A 49 22.87 5.74 12.02
N TYR A 50 21.92 5.17 11.24
CA TYR A 50 20.64 5.80 11.01
C TYR A 50 19.51 5.10 11.79
N CYS A 51 18.55 5.92 12.22
CA CYS A 51 17.43 5.53 13.07
C CYS A 51 16.10 6.09 12.53
N ARG A 52 14.99 5.51 12.97
CA ARG A 52 13.69 6.19 12.87
C ARG A 52 13.55 7.30 13.93
N PRO A 53 12.68 8.30 13.73
CA PRO A 53 12.47 9.39 14.68
C PRO A 53 12.15 8.94 16.11
N SER A 54 11.31 7.93 16.29
CA SER A 54 10.89 7.39 17.59
C SER A 54 11.92 6.47 18.27
N CYS A 55 13.15 6.37 17.75
CA CYS A 55 14.16 5.44 18.28
C CYS A 55 14.38 5.63 19.78
N PRO A 56 14.32 4.54 20.62
CA PRO A 56 14.57 4.62 22.06
C PRO A 56 16.04 4.74 22.44
N ALA A 57 16.95 4.90 21.48
CA ALA A 57 18.38 5.12 21.75
C ALA A 57 18.64 6.47 22.42
N VAL A 58 19.87 6.70 22.89
CA VAL A 58 20.29 7.97 23.45
C VAL A 58 20.08 9.07 22.42
N ARG A 59 19.48 10.19 22.84
CA ARG A 59 19.23 11.34 21.98
C ARG A 59 20.56 11.90 21.44
N PRO A 60 20.74 11.99 20.14
CA PRO A 60 21.93 12.60 19.58
C PRO A 60 21.87 14.12 19.74
N LYS A 61 23.04 14.77 19.84
CA LYS A 61 23.12 16.24 19.78
C LYS A 61 22.73 16.73 18.38
N ARG A 62 22.07 17.88 18.30
CA ARG A 62 21.61 18.47 17.02
C ARG A 62 22.71 18.61 15.98
N GLU A 63 23.88 19.03 16.38
CA GLU A 63 25.06 19.21 15.55
C GLU A 63 25.58 17.93 14.89
N ASN A 64 25.23 16.75 15.42
CA ASN A 64 25.67 15.43 14.95
C ASN A 64 24.60 14.71 14.10
N VAL A 65 23.48 15.37 13.81
CA VAL A 65 22.34 14.73 13.14
C VAL A 65 22.18 15.28 11.71
N GLU A 66 21.99 14.35 10.79
CA GLU A 66 21.56 14.58 9.44
C GLU A 66 20.22 13.89 9.19
N PHE A 67 19.43 14.41 8.28
CA PHE A 67 18.12 13.86 7.94
C PHE A 67 18.10 13.43 6.49
N TYR A 68 17.55 12.24 6.24
CA TYR A 68 17.42 11.64 4.93
C TYR A 68 15.97 11.22 4.71
N LEU A 69 15.46 11.34 3.47
CA LEU A 69 14.10 10.91 3.13
C LEU A 69 13.96 9.39 3.16
N THR A 70 15.03 8.66 2.87
CA THR A 70 14.98 7.21 2.73
C THR A 70 16.15 6.53 3.45
N ALA A 71 15.95 5.28 3.85
CA ALA A 71 17.02 4.43 4.35
C ALA A 71 18.13 4.23 3.29
N ALA A 72 17.76 4.13 2.00
CA ALA A 72 18.72 4.01 0.90
C ALA A 72 19.61 5.25 0.76
N ALA A 73 19.07 6.46 0.93
CA ALA A 73 19.84 7.70 0.93
C ALA A 73 20.82 7.77 2.12
N ALA A 74 20.39 7.36 3.32
CA ALA A 74 21.25 7.27 4.49
C ALA A 74 22.37 6.21 4.29
N GLN A 75 22.05 5.07 3.67
CA GLN A 75 23.04 4.03 3.33
C GLN A 75 24.06 4.55 2.31
N ALA A 76 23.61 5.27 1.28
CA ALA A 76 24.49 5.91 0.30
C ALA A 76 25.43 6.96 0.96
N GLY A 77 24.96 7.64 2.01
CA GLY A 77 25.73 8.51 2.87
C GLY A 77 26.70 7.80 3.83
N GLY A 78 26.81 6.46 3.76
CA GLY A 78 27.74 5.67 4.58
C GLY A 78 27.21 5.28 5.96
N TYR A 79 25.92 5.50 6.22
CA TYR A 79 25.30 5.11 7.50
C TYR A 79 24.74 3.69 7.44
N ARG A 80 24.70 3.00 8.58
CA ARG A 80 24.07 1.68 8.74
C ARG A 80 22.85 1.72 9.62
N ALA A 81 21.94 0.76 9.48
CA ALA A 81 20.71 0.68 10.26
C ALA A 81 20.97 0.50 11.77
N CYS A 82 20.16 1.17 12.58
CA CYS A 82 20.17 0.98 14.03
C CYS A 82 19.64 -0.41 14.41
N ARG A 83 20.44 -1.18 15.17
CA ARG A 83 20.06 -2.51 15.64
C ARG A 83 18.90 -2.51 16.65
N ARG A 84 18.67 -1.37 17.33
CA ARG A 84 17.63 -1.26 18.37
C ARG A 84 16.26 -0.93 17.79
N CYS A 85 16.17 0.02 16.87
CA CYS A 85 14.89 0.45 16.29
C CYS A 85 14.61 -0.18 14.93
N LEU A 86 15.61 -0.74 14.24
CA LEU A 86 15.51 -1.35 12.92
C LEU A 86 14.66 -0.46 11.99
N PRO A 87 15.17 0.72 11.59
CA PRO A 87 14.38 1.75 10.94
C PRO A 87 13.85 1.27 9.59
N ASP A 88 12.54 1.27 9.45
CA ASP A 88 11.79 0.75 8.31
C ASP A 88 11.09 1.91 7.58
N ALA A 89 11.81 2.97 7.27
CA ALA A 89 11.24 4.05 6.49
C ALA A 89 10.84 3.54 5.11
N VAL A 90 9.55 3.34 4.91
CA VAL A 90 8.95 3.12 3.59
C VAL A 90 8.44 4.48 3.12
N PRO A 91 8.97 5.04 2.03
CA PRO A 91 8.36 6.21 1.41
C PRO A 91 6.95 5.82 0.94
N GLY A 92 5.95 6.55 1.34
CA GLY A 92 4.57 6.20 0.98
C GLY A 92 3.52 6.98 1.74
N SER A 93 3.89 8.02 2.53
CA SER A 93 2.87 8.91 3.06
C SER A 93 2.31 9.79 1.95
N PRO A 94 1.01 10.15 2.00
CA PRO A 94 0.36 11.00 1.01
C PRO A 94 1.00 12.39 0.85
N GLU A 95 1.60 12.96 1.88
CA GLU A 95 2.38 14.22 1.77
C GLU A 95 3.56 14.10 0.78
N TRP A 96 4.03 12.88 0.59
CA TRP A 96 5.11 12.54 -0.33
C TRP A 96 4.64 12.50 -1.79
N ASN A 97 3.41 12.01 -2.02
CA ASN A 97 2.82 11.86 -3.35
C ASN A 97 2.51 13.20 -4.05
N VAL A 98 2.30 14.29 -3.31
CA VAL A 98 1.84 15.57 -3.87
C VAL A 98 2.92 16.31 -4.67
N ARG A 99 4.22 16.05 -4.44
CA ARG A 99 5.32 16.76 -5.10
C ARG A 99 6.28 15.92 -5.93
N ALA A 100 6.23 14.62 -5.81
CA ALA A 100 7.18 13.71 -6.44
C ALA A 100 6.48 12.48 -7.03
N ASP A 101 5.48 12.70 -7.88
CA ASP A 101 4.66 11.63 -8.44
C ASP A 101 5.50 10.51 -9.08
N LEU A 102 6.48 10.85 -9.93
CA LEU A 102 7.37 9.84 -10.53
C LEU A 102 8.14 9.05 -9.48
N ALA A 103 8.60 9.70 -8.41
CA ALA A 103 9.31 9.03 -7.32
C ALA A 103 8.37 8.09 -6.55
N ALA A 104 7.15 8.53 -6.26
CA ALA A 104 6.14 7.70 -5.59
C ALA A 104 5.71 6.50 -6.46
N ARG A 105 5.49 6.70 -7.76
CA ARG A 105 5.20 5.63 -8.73
C ARG A 105 6.34 4.62 -8.79
N SER A 106 7.57 5.10 -8.85
CA SER A 106 8.76 4.25 -8.84
C SER A 106 8.83 3.39 -7.58
N MET A 107 8.60 3.97 -6.40
CA MET A 107 8.63 3.24 -5.14
C MET A 107 7.53 2.19 -5.05
N ARG A 108 6.31 2.48 -5.53
CA ARG A 108 5.23 1.48 -5.59
C ARG A 108 5.59 0.30 -6.48
N LEU A 109 6.20 0.54 -7.64
CA LEU A 109 6.65 -0.51 -8.57
C LEU A 109 7.86 -1.30 -8.02
N ILE A 110 8.80 -0.62 -7.34
CA ILE A 110 9.92 -1.28 -6.65
C ILE A 110 9.38 -2.21 -5.55
N ALA A 111 8.43 -1.73 -4.76
CA ALA A 111 7.81 -2.53 -3.70
C ALA A 111 6.99 -3.72 -4.25
N ASP A 112 6.43 -3.60 -5.45
CA ASP A 112 5.75 -4.72 -6.16
C ASP A 112 6.73 -5.66 -6.90
N GLY A 113 8.05 -5.47 -6.74
CA GLY A 113 9.09 -6.37 -7.24
C GLY A 113 9.43 -6.19 -8.73
N VAL A 114 9.12 -5.04 -9.33
CA VAL A 114 9.41 -4.79 -10.76
C VAL A 114 10.91 -4.81 -11.04
N VAL A 115 11.73 -4.25 -10.15
CA VAL A 115 13.19 -4.22 -10.35
C VAL A 115 13.80 -5.62 -10.26
N GLU A 116 13.25 -6.48 -9.43
CA GLU A 116 13.68 -7.88 -9.28
C GLU A 116 13.37 -8.71 -10.53
N ARG A 117 12.20 -8.47 -11.14
CA ARG A 117 11.75 -9.20 -12.35
C ARG A 117 12.34 -8.63 -13.65
N ASP A 118 12.25 -7.34 -13.82
CA ASP A 118 12.47 -6.65 -15.11
C ASP A 118 13.70 -5.74 -15.09
N GLY A 119 14.38 -5.60 -13.96
CA GLY A 119 15.51 -4.69 -13.77
C GLY A 119 15.12 -3.21 -13.78
N VAL A 120 16.13 -2.33 -13.71
CA VAL A 120 15.93 -0.87 -13.87
C VAL A 120 15.39 -0.51 -15.25
N PRO A 121 15.81 -1.18 -16.36
CA PRO A 121 15.22 -0.95 -17.68
C PRO A 121 13.71 -1.21 -17.70
N GLY A 122 13.24 -2.27 -17.05
CA GLY A 122 11.83 -2.59 -16.95
C GLY A 122 11.04 -1.56 -16.14
N LEU A 123 11.59 -1.10 -15.02
CA LEU A 123 11.01 -0.01 -14.24
C LEU A 123 10.88 1.27 -15.07
N ALA A 124 11.93 1.67 -15.77
CA ALA A 124 11.96 2.87 -16.60
C ALA A 124 10.91 2.80 -17.73
N ARG A 125 10.82 1.66 -18.40
CA ARG A 125 9.84 1.41 -19.48
C ARG A 125 8.40 1.53 -18.98
N ARG A 126 8.07 0.93 -17.81
CA ARG A 126 6.72 1.02 -17.21
C ARG A 126 6.33 2.43 -16.82
N LEU A 127 7.32 3.25 -16.47
CA LEU A 127 7.10 4.65 -16.09
C LEU A 127 7.11 5.61 -17.30
N GLY A 128 7.46 5.12 -18.50
CA GLY A 128 7.52 5.95 -19.71
C GLY A 128 8.77 6.84 -19.81
N TYR A 129 9.86 6.50 -19.10
CA TYR A 129 11.08 7.31 -19.04
C TYR A 129 12.32 6.50 -19.43
N SER A 130 13.41 7.22 -19.80
CA SER A 130 14.72 6.60 -19.93
C SER A 130 15.32 6.29 -18.55
N GLU A 131 16.15 5.25 -18.45
CA GLU A 131 16.85 4.89 -17.21
C GLU A 131 17.69 6.05 -16.64
N ARG A 132 18.33 6.83 -17.53
CA ARG A 132 19.12 8.01 -17.13
C ARG A 132 18.24 9.09 -16.50
N HIS A 133 17.07 9.36 -17.09
CA HIS A 133 16.11 10.34 -16.53
C HIS A 133 15.59 9.86 -15.18
N LEU A 134 15.14 8.59 -15.11
CA LEU A 134 14.64 7.98 -13.89
C LEU A 134 15.67 8.04 -12.77
N THR A 135 16.91 7.61 -13.04
CA THR A 135 18.01 7.66 -12.07
C THR A 135 18.26 9.06 -11.56
N ARG A 136 18.28 10.06 -12.45
CA ARG A 136 18.48 11.47 -12.08
C ARG A 136 17.35 11.97 -11.17
N VAL A 137 16.09 11.70 -11.52
CA VAL A 137 14.92 12.13 -10.73
C VAL A 137 14.91 11.45 -9.38
N LEU A 138 15.05 10.12 -9.32
CA LEU A 138 15.03 9.41 -8.04
C LEU A 138 16.18 9.82 -7.13
N THR A 139 17.37 10.06 -7.70
CA THR A 139 18.50 10.55 -6.90
C THR A 139 18.23 11.97 -6.37
N ALA A 140 17.61 12.84 -7.16
CA ALA A 140 17.27 14.19 -6.73
C ALA A 140 16.16 14.19 -5.65
N GLU A 141 15.10 13.41 -5.87
CA GLU A 141 13.91 13.41 -4.99
C GLU A 141 14.08 12.51 -3.76
N LEU A 142 14.75 11.35 -3.92
CA LEU A 142 14.85 10.31 -2.88
C LEU A 142 16.25 10.14 -2.31
N GLY A 143 17.23 10.85 -2.87
CA GLY A 143 18.62 10.76 -2.43
C GLY A 143 19.32 9.45 -2.84
N ALA A 144 18.69 8.59 -3.65
CA ALA A 144 19.28 7.31 -4.06
C ALA A 144 18.79 6.86 -5.44
N PRO A 145 19.64 6.18 -6.24
CA PRO A 145 19.26 5.65 -7.55
C PRO A 145 18.34 4.41 -7.40
N PRO A 146 17.61 4.03 -8.47
CA PRO A 146 16.61 2.94 -8.43
C PRO A 146 17.13 1.62 -7.85
N LEU A 147 18.35 1.21 -8.23
CA LEU A 147 18.94 -0.04 -7.76
C LEU A 147 19.23 -0.02 -6.24
N ALA A 148 19.66 1.13 -5.69
CA ALA A 148 19.89 1.27 -4.26
C ALA A 148 18.56 1.25 -3.47
N LEU A 149 17.51 1.86 -4.01
CA LEU A 149 16.16 1.82 -3.43
C LEU A 149 15.62 0.38 -3.41
N ALA A 150 15.75 -0.36 -4.52
CA ALA A 150 15.36 -1.76 -4.60
C ALA A 150 16.19 -2.64 -3.65
N ARG A 151 17.50 -2.37 -3.52
CA ARG A 151 18.36 -3.08 -2.55
C ARG A 151 17.91 -2.85 -1.11
N ALA A 152 17.56 -1.63 -0.75
CA ALA A 152 17.03 -1.31 0.57
C ALA A 152 15.70 -2.02 0.85
N HIS A 153 14.81 -2.06 -0.15
CA HIS A 153 13.55 -2.78 -0.08
C HIS A 153 13.76 -4.30 0.12
N ARG A 154 14.66 -4.92 -0.66
CA ARG A 154 15.02 -6.34 -0.51
C ARG A 154 15.59 -6.65 0.88
N ALA A 155 16.46 -5.79 1.40
CA ALA A 155 17.00 -5.95 2.74
C ALA A 155 15.92 -5.94 3.81
N HIS A 156 14.93 -5.04 3.67
CA HIS A 156 13.78 -4.97 4.56
C HIS A 156 12.91 -6.24 4.47
N SER A 157 12.58 -6.70 3.26
CA SER A 157 11.82 -7.93 3.02
C SER A 157 12.54 -9.14 3.61
N ALA A 158 13.87 -9.25 3.38
CA ALA A 158 14.69 -10.31 3.95
C ALA A 158 14.63 -10.32 5.49
N ARG A 159 14.73 -9.16 6.11
CA ARG A 159 14.63 -9.04 7.57
C ARG A 159 13.29 -9.53 8.09
N LEU A 160 12.19 -9.08 7.47
CA LEU A 160 10.84 -9.54 7.85
C LEU A 160 10.74 -11.07 7.82
N LEU A 161 11.25 -11.70 6.75
CA LEU A 161 11.26 -13.14 6.61
C LEU A 161 12.13 -13.85 7.64
N ILE A 162 13.35 -13.34 7.90
CA ILE A 162 14.27 -13.87 8.90
C ILE A 162 13.64 -13.84 10.29
N GLU A 163 12.95 -12.74 10.64
CA GLU A 163 12.39 -12.52 11.97
C GLU A 163 11.06 -13.24 12.18
N SER A 164 10.29 -13.49 11.12
CA SER A 164 8.93 -14.02 11.21
C SER A 164 8.76 -15.47 10.75
N THR A 165 9.78 -16.06 10.09
CA THR A 165 9.72 -17.43 9.57
C THR A 165 10.91 -18.28 9.99
N ASP A 166 10.78 -19.62 9.87
CA ASP A 166 11.88 -20.57 10.03
C ASP A 166 12.42 -21.08 8.69
N LEU A 167 12.08 -20.40 7.58
CA LEU A 167 12.57 -20.74 6.24
C LEU A 167 14.10 -20.82 6.21
N PRO A 168 14.68 -21.76 5.45
CA PRO A 168 16.13 -21.77 5.16
C PRO A 168 16.57 -20.41 4.62
N PHE A 169 17.80 -19.99 4.95
CA PHE A 169 18.30 -18.69 4.44
C PHE A 169 18.44 -18.63 2.93
N SER A 170 18.58 -19.78 2.26
CA SER A 170 18.49 -19.90 0.80
C SER A 170 17.11 -19.41 0.31
N ASP A 171 16.07 -19.90 0.91
CA ASP A 171 14.69 -19.59 0.51
C ASP A 171 14.33 -18.15 0.84
N VAL A 172 14.78 -17.67 2.03
CA VAL A 172 14.65 -16.25 2.40
C VAL A 172 15.36 -15.35 1.39
N ALA A 173 16.56 -15.72 0.93
CA ALA A 173 17.31 -14.92 -0.03
C ALA A 173 16.56 -14.78 -1.36
N PHE A 174 16.07 -15.89 -1.91
CA PHE A 174 15.33 -15.86 -3.17
C PHE A 174 13.93 -15.22 -3.02
N ALA A 175 13.22 -15.52 -1.94
CA ALA A 175 11.93 -14.89 -1.62
C ALA A 175 12.02 -13.37 -1.44
N ALA A 176 13.14 -12.87 -0.89
CA ALA A 176 13.39 -11.44 -0.77
C ALA A 176 13.92 -10.79 -2.08
N GLY A 177 14.02 -11.54 -3.18
CA GLY A 177 14.42 -11.02 -4.49
C GLY A 177 15.93 -10.89 -4.70
N PHE A 178 16.78 -11.64 -3.95
CA PHE A 178 18.20 -11.68 -4.21
C PHE A 178 18.55 -12.73 -5.25
N ALA A 179 19.48 -12.39 -6.15
CA ALA A 179 19.96 -13.31 -7.18
C ALA A 179 20.88 -14.40 -6.65
N SER A 180 21.44 -14.23 -5.44
CA SER A 180 22.32 -15.22 -4.80
C SER A 180 22.35 -15.08 -3.28
N ILE A 181 22.64 -16.19 -2.59
CA ILE A 181 22.84 -16.23 -1.13
C ILE A 181 24.01 -15.32 -0.70
N ARG A 182 25.05 -15.21 -1.52
CA ARG A 182 26.18 -14.31 -1.26
C ARG A 182 25.71 -12.85 -1.22
N GLN A 183 24.98 -12.41 -2.24
CA GLN A 183 24.45 -11.05 -2.30
C GLN A 183 23.53 -10.75 -1.12
N PHE A 184 22.67 -11.70 -0.75
CA PHE A 184 21.83 -11.62 0.45
C PHE A 184 22.65 -11.42 1.72
N ASN A 185 23.63 -12.28 1.99
CA ASN A 185 24.47 -12.19 3.18
C ASN A 185 25.24 -10.86 3.25
N ASP A 186 25.82 -10.43 2.13
CA ASP A 186 26.57 -9.17 2.04
C ASP A 186 25.65 -7.97 2.26
N THR A 187 24.43 -8.01 1.71
CA THR A 187 23.45 -6.93 1.89
C THR A 187 22.94 -6.88 3.32
N VAL A 188 22.55 -8.01 3.91
CA VAL A 188 22.10 -8.06 5.31
C VAL A 188 23.19 -7.54 6.26
N ARG A 189 24.44 -7.96 6.07
CA ARG A 189 25.56 -7.44 6.86
C ARG A 189 25.79 -5.94 6.66
N ALA A 190 25.75 -5.48 5.41
CA ALA A 190 25.96 -4.06 5.11
C ALA A 190 24.87 -3.17 5.73
N VAL A 191 23.61 -3.59 5.64
CA VAL A 191 22.45 -2.79 6.09
C VAL A 191 22.26 -2.86 7.61
N PHE A 192 22.33 -4.06 8.20
CA PHE A 192 21.99 -4.28 9.62
C PHE A 192 23.22 -4.46 10.52
N ALA A 193 24.41 -4.59 9.96
CA ALA A 193 25.67 -4.86 10.66
C ALA A 193 25.64 -6.14 11.53
N VAL A 194 24.82 -7.13 11.14
CA VAL A 194 24.70 -8.45 11.76
C VAL A 194 24.51 -9.50 10.65
N THR A 195 24.77 -10.76 10.99
CA THR A 195 24.49 -11.87 10.07
C THR A 195 22.99 -12.23 10.08
N PRO A 196 22.48 -12.90 9.04
CA PRO A 196 21.12 -13.44 9.06
C PRO A 196 20.83 -14.32 10.29
N SER A 197 21.79 -15.15 10.72
CA SER A 197 21.65 -15.98 11.92
C SER A 197 21.46 -15.15 13.18
N GLN A 198 22.27 -14.09 13.36
CA GLN A 198 22.12 -13.18 14.50
C GLN A 198 20.79 -12.42 14.51
N LEU A 199 20.26 -12.07 13.32
CA LEU A 199 18.91 -11.49 13.21
C LEU A 199 17.86 -12.49 13.69
N ARG A 200 17.96 -13.76 13.27
CA ARG A 200 17.05 -14.84 13.66
C ARG A 200 17.10 -15.13 15.15
N GLU A 201 18.27 -15.23 15.73
CA GLU A 201 18.47 -15.44 17.17
C GLU A 201 17.84 -14.31 18.00
N GLY A 202 17.97 -13.06 17.54
CA GLY A 202 17.33 -11.90 18.16
C GLY A 202 15.81 -11.96 18.11
N ALA A 203 15.24 -12.60 17.10
CA ALA A 203 13.79 -12.78 16.90
C ALA A 203 13.23 -14.02 17.61
N ALA A 204 14.01 -15.09 17.74
CA ALA A 204 13.59 -16.37 18.33
C ALA A 204 13.06 -16.24 19.77
N LYS A 205 13.54 -15.23 20.51
CA LYS A 205 13.01 -14.89 21.84
C LYS A 205 11.59 -14.32 21.84
N ARG A 206 10.97 -14.10 20.65
CA ARG A 206 9.65 -13.49 20.47
C ARG A 206 8.63 -14.41 19.79
N LYS A 207 9.03 -15.62 19.39
CA LYS A 207 8.15 -16.55 18.65
C LYS A 207 7.16 -17.29 19.56
N GLN A 208 5.88 -17.19 19.19
CA GLN A 208 4.81 -18.13 19.54
C GLN A 208 3.96 -18.31 18.29
N ALA A 209 4.00 -19.50 17.70
CA ALA A 209 2.99 -20.25 16.97
C ALA A 209 3.63 -21.18 15.93
N GLU A 210 3.26 -22.44 15.97
CA GLU A 210 3.61 -23.45 14.96
C GLU A 210 2.84 -23.15 13.67
N ALA A 211 3.55 -22.93 12.57
CA ALA A 211 2.94 -22.83 11.26
C ALA A 211 2.79 -24.22 10.62
N ALA A 212 1.66 -24.48 9.97
CA ALA A 212 1.46 -25.69 9.17
C ALA A 212 2.47 -25.74 7.99
N PRO A 213 2.92 -26.92 7.56
CA PRO A 213 3.82 -27.05 6.41
C PRO A 213 3.26 -26.36 5.16
N GLY A 214 4.11 -25.59 4.44
CA GLY A 214 3.71 -24.83 3.25
C GLY A 214 3.07 -23.47 3.51
N THR A 215 2.88 -23.08 4.77
CA THR A 215 2.31 -21.81 5.20
C THR A 215 3.37 -20.87 5.75
N ILE A 216 3.29 -19.58 5.39
CA ILE A 216 4.15 -18.54 5.92
C ILE A 216 3.28 -17.59 6.73
N THR A 217 3.55 -17.49 8.03
CA THR A 217 2.86 -16.54 8.91
C THR A 217 3.74 -15.34 9.20
N LEU A 218 3.23 -14.14 8.90
CA LEU A 218 3.91 -12.87 9.06
C LEU A 218 3.10 -11.95 9.98
N ARG A 219 3.80 -11.11 10.72
CA ARG A 219 3.20 -9.97 11.41
C ARG A 219 3.44 -8.73 10.58
N LEU A 220 2.37 -8.15 10.04
CA LEU A 220 2.43 -6.93 9.23
C LEU A 220 2.14 -5.72 10.13
N PRO A 221 3.16 -4.98 10.58
CA PRO A 221 2.96 -3.83 11.45
C PRO A 221 2.25 -2.71 10.69
N TYR A 222 1.47 -1.93 11.42
CA TYR A 222 0.81 -0.71 10.96
C TYR A 222 1.04 0.44 11.94
N ARG A 223 0.72 1.67 11.55
CA ARG A 223 0.70 2.82 12.45
C ARG A 223 -0.65 2.91 13.13
N PRO A 224 -0.69 2.87 14.48
CA PRO A 224 -1.95 3.06 15.20
C PRO A 224 -2.39 4.54 15.14
N PRO A 225 -3.70 4.80 15.26
CA PRO A 225 -4.80 3.85 15.35
C PRO A 225 -5.15 3.18 14.02
N LEU A 226 -5.92 2.09 14.07
CA LEU A 226 -6.45 1.39 12.89
C LEU A 226 -7.91 0.99 13.15
N ASP A 227 -8.83 1.47 12.33
CA ASP A 227 -10.22 0.97 12.28
C ASP A 227 -10.30 -0.34 11.49
N ALA A 228 -9.77 -1.42 12.07
CA ALA A 228 -9.81 -2.74 11.45
C ALA A 228 -11.24 -3.24 11.24
N THR A 229 -12.12 -3.00 12.21
CA THR A 229 -13.54 -3.41 12.13
C THR A 229 -14.23 -2.77 10.93
N GLY A 230 -14.04 -1.48 10.71
CA GLY A 230 -14.62 -0.78 9.55
C GLY A 230 -14.14 -1.34 8.22
N LEU A 231 -12.83 -1.66 8.11
CA LEU A 231 -12.28 -2.33 6.92
C LEU A 231 -12.89 -3.71 6.70
N LEU A 232 -12.98 -4.53 7.74
CA LEU A 232 -13.55 -5.88 7.63
C LEU A 232 -15.02 -5.85 7.23
N VAL A 233 -15.83 -4.93 7.78
CA VAL A 233 -17.22 -4.73 7.38
C VAL A 233 -17.31 -4.28 5.92
N PHE A 234 -16.43 -3.40 5.47
CA PHE A 234 -16.36 -2.98 4.07
C PHE A 234 -16.07 -4.18 3.14
N PHE A 235 -15.10 -5.02 3.48
CA PHE A 235 -14.76 -6.20 2.69
C PHE A 235 -15.87 -7.25 2.74
N ALA A 236 -16.45 -7.53 3.91
CA ALA A 236 -17.51 -8.51 4.07
C ALA A 236 -18.74 -8.23 3.19
N SER A 237 -19.13 -6.96 3.08
CA SER A 237 -20.25 -6.55 2.23
C SER A 237 -19.99 -6.77 0.73
N ARG A 238 -18.73 -6.90 0.32
CA ARG A 238 -18.25 -6.96 -1.07
C ARG A 238 -17.53 -8.25 -1.43
N ALA A 239 -17.33 -9.16 -0.47
CA ALA A 239 -16.60 -10.41 -0.66
C ALA A 239 -17.27 -11.29 -1.71
N ILE A 240 -16.48 -11.76 -2.68
CA ILE A 240 -16.94 -12.62 -3.78
C ILE A 240 -16.72 -14.09 -3.36
N PRO A 241 -17.77 -14.90 -3.31
CA PRO A 241 -17.65 -16.33 -3.00
C PRO A 241 -16.63 -17.03 -3.92
N GLY A 242 -15.84 -17.90 -3.34
CA GLY A 242 -14.76 -18.62 -4.03
C GLY A 242 -13.44 -17.84 -4.15
N VAL A 243 -13.49 -16.48 -4.12
CA VAL A 243 -12.30 -15.60 -4.19
C VAL A 243 -12.00 -14.97 -2.84
N GLU A 244 -13.02 -14.60 -2.08
CA GLU A 244 -12.89 -13.87 -0.83
C GLU A 244 -13.77 -14.43 0.28
N GLU A 245 -13.24 -14.42 1.48
CA GLU A 245 -13.96 -14.59 2.74
C GLU A 245 -13.72 -13.35 3.61
N ALA A 246 -14.76 -12.85 4.26
CA ALA A 246 -14.61 -11.80 5.24
C ALA A 246 -15.63 -11.95 6.37
N SER A 247 -15.18 -11.72 7.59
CA SER A 247 -15.97 -11.70 8.82
C SER A 247 -15.53 -10.55 9.72
N GLU A 248 -16.13 -10.39 10.87
CA GLU A 248 -15.68 -9.44 11.90
C GLU A 248 -14.28 -9.77 12.47
N HIS A 249 -13.82 -11.01 12.29
CA HIS A 249 -12.57 -11.50 12.84
C HIS A 249 -11.41 -11.48 11.85
N GLY A 250 -11.68 -11.44 10.55
CA GLY A 250 -10.63 -11.50 9.55
C GLY A 250 -11.12 -11.48 8.11
N TYR A 251 -10.14 -11.49 7.24
CA TYR A 251 -10.34 -11.48 5.79
C TYR A 251 -9.40 -12.50 5.14
N ALA A 252 -9.89 -13.20 4.13
CA ALA A 252 -9.06 -14.08 3.32
C ALA A 252 -9.40 -13.94 1.84
N ARG A 253 -8.42 -14.21 0.97
CA ARG A 253 -8.62 -14.19 -0.46
C ARG A 253 -7.58 -14.99 -1.23
N THR A 254 -7.90 -15.27 -2.48
CA THR A 254 -6.98 -15.76 -3.50
C THR A 254 -6.22 -14.61 -4.17
N LEU A 255 -5.00 -14.85 -4.61
CA LEU A 255 -4.15 -13.91 -5.34
C LEU A 255 -3.60 -14.57 -6.60
N ARG A 256 -3.67 -13.85 -7.73
CA ARG A 256 -2.89 -14.14 -8.93
C ARG A 256 -1.62 -13.31 -8.86
N LEU A 257 -0.48 -13.97 -8.95
CA LEU A 257 0.85 -13.37 -8.83
C LEU A 257 1.67 -13.65 -10.09
N SER A 258 2.89 -13.10 -10.16
CA SER A 258 3.70 -13.15 -11.38
C SER A 258 4.25 -14.55 -11.71
N HIS A 259 4.48 -15.39 -10.67
CA HIS A 259 5.07 -16.72 -10.84
C HIS A 259 4.08 -17.83 -10.44
N GLY A 260 2.92 -17.47 -9.88
CA GLY A 260 1.95 -18.46 -9.47
C GLY A 260 0.72 -17.86 -8.79
N THR A 261 0.16 -18.63 -7.89
CA THR A 261 -1.04 -18.27 -7.13
C THR A 261 -0.76 -18.30 -5.63
N ALA A 262 -1.60 -17.63 -4.87
CA ALA A 262 -1.56 -17.72 -3.41
C ALA A 262 -2.95 -17.63 -2.80
N THR A 263 -3.08 -18.14 -1.57
CA THR A 263 -4.13 -17.72 -0.65
C THR A 263 -3.53 -16.92 0.49
N VAL A 264 -4.26 -15.93 0.97
CA VAL A 264 -3.88 -15.09 2.10
C VAL A 264 -5.03 -15.01 3.10
N ARG A 265 -4.71 -15.15 4.39
CA ARG A 265 -5.61 -14.89 5.51
C ARG A 265 -5.02 -13.83 6.40
N VAL A 266 -5.83 -12.86 6.80
CA VAL A 266 -5.40 -11.70 7.59
C VAL A 266 -6.33 -11.52 8.77
N THR A 267 -5.75 -11.43 9.98
CA THR A 267 -6.48 -11.21 11.23
C THR A 267 -5.89 -10.01 11.98
N PRO A 268 -6.71 -9.05 12.41
CA PRO A 268 -6.24 -7.91 13.16
C PRO A 268 -5.68 -8.30 14.54
N ALA A 269 -4.56 -7.70 14.92
CA ALA A 269 -3.98 -7.73 16.26
C ALA A 269 -3.70 -6.30 16.74
N ALA A 270 -3.27 -6.13 17.99
CA ALA A 270 -3.19 -4.81 18.64
C ALA A 270 -2.24 -3.80 17.95
N GLN A 271 -1.16 -4.26 17.31
CA GLN A 271 -0.15 -3.40 16.67
C GLN A 271 0.31 -3.92 15.29
N HIS A 272 -0.33 -4.96 14.78
CA HIS A 272 -0.01 -5.59 13.51
C HIS A 272 -1.23 -6.34 13.00
N MET A 273 -1.19 -6.73 11.72
CA MET A 273 -2.07 -7.73 11.17
C MET A 273 -1.31 -9.06 11.15
N ASP A 274 -1.86 -10.12 11.72
CA ASP A 274 -1.37 -11.47 11.48
C ASP A 274 -1.77 -11.87 10.06
N CYS A 275 -0.79 -12.29 9.27
CA CYS A 275 -0.97 -12.60 7.86
C CYS A 275 -0.42 -14.00 7.58
N THR A 276 -1.28 -14.91 7.17
CA THR A 276 -0.91 -16.28 6.76
C THR A 276 -1.02 -16.37 5.24
N LEU A 277 0.07 -16.81 4.60
CA LEU A 277 0.20 -16.95 3.16
C LEU A 277 0.50 -18.41 2.79
N CYS A 278 -0.25 -18.96 1.83
CA CYS A 278 0.11 -20.17 1.11
C CYS A 278 0.44 -19.78 -0.32
N LEU A 279 1.71 -19.91 -0.72
CA LEU A 279 2.22 -19.52 -2.02
C LEU A 279 2.63 -20.76 -2.82
N THR A 280 2.32 -20.76 -4.12
CA THR A 280 2.82 -21.80 -5.03
C THR A 280 4.28 -21.52 -5.42
N ASP A 281 4.72 -20.26 -5.36
CA ASP A 281 6.10 -19.85 -5.63
C ASP A 281 6.56 -18.77 -4.63
N LEU A 282 7.67 -19.04 -3.91
CA LEU A 282 8.20 -18.14 -2.89
C LEU A 282 8.76 -16.81 -3.45
N ARG A 283 9.07 -16.74 -4.75
CA ARG A 283 9.50 -15.49 -5.40
C ARG A 283 8.40 -14.42 -5.35
N ASP A 284 7.16 -14.82 -5.23
CA ASP A 284 6.00 -13.92 -5.14
C ASP A 284 5.72 -13.38 -3.74
N LEU A 285 6.44 -13.82 -2.71
CA LEU A 285 6.17 -13.45 -1.33
C LEU A 285 6.24 -11.94 -1.10
N GLY A 286 7.25 -11.26 -1.64
CA GLY A 286 7.39 -9.80 -1.51
C GLY A 286 6.21 -9.05 -2.13
N SER A 287 5.81 -9.44 -3.34
CA SER A 287 4.65 -8.88 -4.03
C SER A 287 3.34 -9.16 -3.28
N ALA A 288 3.14 -10.38 -2.79
CA ALA A 288 1.95 -10.74 -2.00
C ALA A 288 1.84 -9.89 -0.73
N VAL A 289 2.93 -9.76 0.03
CA VAL A 289 2.97 -8.91 1.25
C VAL A 289 2.67 -7.45 0.92
N THR A 290 3.26 -6.90 -0.14
CA THR A 290 3.02 -5.51 -0.57
C THR A 290 1.56 -5.29 -0.96
N ARG A 291 0.95 -6.24 -1.68
CA ARG A 291 -0.46 -6.17 -2.07
C ARG A 291 -1.40 -6.24 -0.85
N VAL A 292 -1.08 -7.07 0.13
CA VAL A 292 -1.84 -7.15 1.39
C VAL A 292 -1.70 -5.84 2.19
N ARG A 293 -0.50 -5.30 2.32
CA ARG A 293 -0.29 -4.01 3.00
C ARG A 293 -1.11 -2.90 2.35
N ARG A 294 -1.12 -2.83 1.01
CA ARG A 294 -1.91 -1.87 0.24
C ARG A 294 -3.41 -2.12 0.38
N LEU A 295 -3.86 -3.39 0.37
CA LEU A 295 -5.27 -3.73 0.54
C LEU A 295 -5.85 -3.17 1.84
N PHE A 296 -5.08 -3.22 2.93
CA PHE A 296 -5.46 -2.73 4.26
C PHE A 296 -4.93 -1.34 4.58
N ASP A 297 -4.25 -0.67 3.63
CA ASP A 297 -3.68 0.68 3.81
C ASP A 297 -2.78 0.77 5.07
N LEU A 298 -1.95 -0.26 5.29
CA LEU A 298 -1.14 -0.39 6.52
C LEU A 298 0.00 0.63 6.61
N ASP A 299 0.36 1.27 5.50
CA ASP A 299 1.44 2.24 5.41
C ASP A 299 0.96 3.69 5.61
N ALA A 300 -0.36 3.93 5.69
CA ALA A 300 -0.94 5.25 5.91
C ALA A 300 -0.50 5.86 7.25
N ASP A 301 -0.48 7.19 7.29
CA ASP A 301 -0.34 7.96 8.52
C ASP A 301 -1.72 8.41 9.02
N PRO A 302 -2.35 7.63 9.92
CA PRO A 302 -3.70 7.93 10.40
C PRO A 302 -3.75 9.21 11.22
N VAL A 303 -2.67 9.54 11.94
CA VAL A 303 -2.65 10.70 12.83
C VAL A 303 -2.67 11.99 12.01
N ALA A 304 -1.90 12.06 10.91
CA ALA A 304 -1.92 13.22 10.03
C ALA A 304 -3.30 13.41 9.36
N CYS A 305 -3.96 12.31 8.99
CA CYS A 305 -5.32 12.35 8.44
C CYS A 305 -6.33 12.82 9.49
N ASP A 306 -6.31 12.18 10.67
CA ASP A 306 -7.26 12.44 11.75
C ASP A 306 -7.11 13.87 12.30
N ASP A 307 -5.87 14.37 12.51
CA ASP A 307 -5.59 15.73 12.98
C ASP A 307 -6.16 16.80 12.04
N LEU A 308 -6.02 16.62 10.71
CA LEU A 308 -6.55 17.56 9.74
C LEU A 308 -8.08 17.49 9.68
N LEU A 309 -8.65 16.29 9.62
CA LEU A 309 -10.10 16.11 9.51
C LEU A 309 -10.83 16.49 10.80
N ALA A 310 -10.21 16.29 11.98
CA ALA A 310 -10.74 16.72 13.26
C ALA A 310 -10.75 18.25 13.46
N ALA A 311 -9.96 18.99 12.67
CA ALA A 311 -10.03 20.46 12.66
C ALA A 311 -11.33 20.98 12.01
N ASP A 312 -12.03 20.15 11.26
CA ASP A 312 -13.35 20.44 10.71
C ASP A 312 -14.44 20.10 11.74
N PRO A 313 -15.24 21.07 12.24
CA PRO A 313 -16.21 20.84 13.29
C PRO A 313 -17.30 19.82 12.92
N ASP A 314 -17.62 19.69 11.63
CA ASP A 314 -18.67 18.76 11.16
C ASP A 314 -18.12 17.32 11.07
N LEU A 315 -16.81 17.14 10.79
CA LEU A 315 -16.16 15.84 10.76
C LEU A 315 -15.57 15.40 12.11
N ALA A 316 -15.23 16.32 12.99
CA ALA A 316 -14.61 16.05 14.29
C ALA A 316 -15.32 14.95 15.11
N PRO A 317 -16.67 14.93 15.22
CA PRO A 317 -17.36 13.86 15.94
C PRO A 317 -17.18 12.49 15.29
N SER A 318 -17.11 12.42 13.95
CA SER A 318 -16.91 11.19 13.20
C SER A 318 -15.47 10.66 13.38
N VAL A 319 -14.49 11.55 13.35
CA VAL A 319 -13.07 11.23 13.59
C VAL A 319 -12.87 10.74 15.02
N ALA A 320 -13.41 11.45 16.01
CA ALA A 320 -13.31 11.06 17.43
C ALA A 320 -13.94 9.68 17.69
N LYS A 321 -15.05 9.36 17.02
CA LYS A 321 -15.72 8.05 17.13
C LYS A 321 -14.96 6.94 16.46
N THR A 322 -14.22 7.24 15.38
CA THR A 322 -13.54 6.25 14.53
C THR A 322 -12.17 6.76 14.12
N PRO A 323 -11.23 6.81 15.08
CA PRO A 323 -9.85 7.19 14.74
C PRO A 323 -9.18 6.10 13.90
N GLY A 324 -8.31 6.53 13.00
CA GLY A 324 -7.51 5.62 12.19
C GLY A 324 -8.27 4.93 11.06
N ILE A 325 -9.26 5.59 10.48
CA ILE A 325 -9.95 5.09 9.29
C ILE A 325 -8.94 4.86 8.16
N ARG A 326 -9.15 3.84 7.34
CA ARG A 326 -8.27 3.46 6.23
C ARG A 326 -8.98 3.46 4.90
N LEU A 327 -8.20 3.65 3.82
CA LEU A 327 -8.68 3.42 2.47
C LEU A 327 -8.59 1.93 2.13
N PRO A 328 -9.71 1.24 1.88
CA PRO A 328 -9.63 -0.14 1.41
C PRO A 328 -8.98 -0.15 0.02
N GLY A 329 -7.78 -0.70 -0.09
CA GLY A 329 -7.01 -0.77 -1.32
C GLY A 329 -7.46 -1.90 -2.26
N ALA A 330 -6.57 -2.25 -3.19
CA ALA A 330 -6.76 -3.33 -4.16
C ALA A 330 -5.51 -4.21 -4.26
N VAL A 331 -5.70 -5.47 -4.62
CA VAL A 331 -4.60 -6.39 -4.94
C VAL A 331 -4.31 -6.39 -6.44
N ASP A 332 -5.30 -6.03 -7.26
CA ASP A 332 -5.24 -6.06 -8.72
C ASP A 332 -6.06 -4.89 -9.32
N GLY A 333 -5.49 -4.21 -10.31
CA GLY A 333 -6.14 -3.06 -10.95
C GLY A 333 -7.32 -3.46 -11.83
N PRO A 334 -7.15 -4.39 -12.79
CA PRO A 334 -8.23 -4.92 -13.63
C PRO A 334 -9.44 -5.40 -12.81
N GLU A 335 -9.22 -6.12 -11.72
CA GLU A 335 -10.31 -6.54 -10.83
C GLU A 335 -11.13 -5.36 -10.32
N ILE A 336 -10.48 -4.27 -9.88
CA ILE A 336 -11.19 -3.09 -9.36
C ILE A 336 -11.96 -2.36 -10.46
N VAL A 337 -11.41 -2.26 -11.67
CA VAL A 337 -12.14 -1.68 -12.81
C VAL A 337 -13.45 -2.44 -13.04
N LEU A 338 -13.40 -3.76 -13.06
CA LEU A 338 -14.58 -4.61 -13.24
C LEU A 338 -15.58 -4.51 -12.08
N ARG A 339 -15.09 -4.49 -10.85
CA ARG A 339 -15.93 -4.27 -9.67
C ARG A 339 -16.64 -2.91 -9.73
N ALA A 340 -15.95 -1.87 -10.19
CA ALA A 340 -16.53 -0.54 -10.35
C ALA A 340 -17.59 -0.50 -11.46
N LEU A 341 -17.32 -1.09 -12.62
CA LEU A 341 -18.26 -1.16 -13.74
C LEU A 341 -19.52 -1.96 -13.39
N LEU A 342 -19.36 -3.12 -12.75
CA LEU A 342 -20.48 -3.94 -12.29
C LEU A 342 -21.24 -3.33 -11.11
N GLY A 343 -20.60 -2.41 -10.38
CA GLY A 343 -21.20 -1.64 -9.29
C GLY A 343 -21.95 -0.37 -9.69
N GLN A 344 -21.84 0.06 -10.96
CA GLN A 344 -22.53 1.29 -11.42
C GLN A 344 -24.05 1.15 -11.32
N GLN A 345 -24.70 2.14 -10.67
CA GLN A 345 -26.15 2.26 -10.59
C GLN A 345 -26.89 1.03 -10.01
N VAL A 346 -26.22 0.21 -9.22
CA VAL A 346 -26.81 -0.94 -8.54
C VAL A 346 -26.40 -0.97 -7.07
N THR A 347 -27.13 -1.73 -6.26
CA THR A 347 -26.74 -1.96 -4.87
C THR A 347 -25.46 -2.80 -4.76
N VAL A 348 -24.73 -2.65 -3.66
CA VAL A 348 -23.54 -3.47 -3.37
C VAL A 348 -23.86 -4.97 -3.42
N ALA A 349 -25.04 -5.38 -2.91
CA ALA A 349 -25.50 -6.76 -2.95
C ALA A 349 -25.72 -7.27 -4.39
N ALA A 350 -26.33 -6.46 -5.25
CA ALA A 350 -26.57 -6.82 -6.66
C ALA A 350 -25.23 -6.93 -7.44
N ALA A 351 -24.33 -5.99 -7.21
CA ALA A 351 -22.97 -6.05 -7.79
C ALA A 351 -22.22 -7.31 -7.35
N ARG A 352 -22.27 -7.64 -6.06
CA ARG A 352 -21.67 -8.87 -5.49
C ARG A 352 -22.23 -10.12 -6.15
N THR A 353 -23.56 -10.21 -6.34
CA THR A 353 -24.20 -11.35 -7.02
C THR A 353 -23.74 -11.50 -8.47
N ALA A 354 -23.64 -10.39 -9.21
CA ALA A 354 -23.17 -10.40 -10.58
C ALA A 354 -21.68 -10.84 -10.68
N LEU A 355 -20.83 -10.34 -9.77
CA LEU A 355 -19.43 -10.72 -9.65
C LEU A 355 -19.27 -12.20 -9.26
N ALA A 356 -20.07 -12.70 -8.32
CA ALA A 356 -20.07 -14.09 -7.92
C ALA A 356 -20.35 -15.04 -9.10
N ARG A 357 -21.42 -14.73 -9.87
CA ARG A 357 -21.75 -15.49 -11.08
C ARG A 357 -20.65 -15.43 -12.13
N LEU A 358 -20.06 -14.25 -12.38
CA LEU A 358 -18.95 -14.09 -13.31
C LEU A 358 -17.74 -14.94 -12.89
N THR A 359 -17.41 -14.93 -11.60
CA THR A 359 -16.30 -15.72 -11.05
C THR A 359 -16.58 -17.21 -11.09
N GLU A 360 -17.81 -17.63 -10.81
CA GLU A 360 -18.20 -19.04 -10.90
C GLU A 360 -18.03 -19.62 -12.30
N GLN A 361 -18.36 -18.83 -13.33
CA GLN A 361 -18.32 -19.27 -14.73
C GLN A 361 -16.93 -19.11 -15.39
N LEU A 362 -16.23 -18.02 -15.09
CA LEU A 362 -14.99 -17.62 -15.79
C LEU A 362 -13.75 -17.60 -14.89
N GLY A 363 -13.91 -17.74 -13.57
CA GLY A 363 -12.80 -17.78 -12.62
C GLY A 363 -12.02 -19.07 -12.73
N GLU A 364 -10.70 -18.99 -12.82
CA GLU A 364 -9.80 -20.14 -12.84
C GLU A 364 -9.83 -20.87 -11.51
N PRO A 365 -10.05 -22.20 -11.48
CA PRO A 365 -9.98 -22.99 -10.25
C PRO A 365 -8.59 -22.96 -9.64
N LEU A 366 -8.48 -22.91 -8.30
CA LEU A 366 -7.21 -23.15 -7.63
C LEU A 366 -6.86 -24.64 -7.71
N GLU A 367 -5.59 -24.94 -7.97
CA GLU A 367 -5.08 -26.33 -7.94
C GLU A 367 -5.26 -26.93 -6.53
N THR A 368 -5.05 -26.11 -5.49
CA THR A 368 -5.23 -26.49 -4.09
C THR A 368 -6.19 -25.52 -3.42
N PRO A 369 -7.47 -25.84 -3.28
CA PRO A 369 -8.44 -25.02 -2.57
C PRO A 369 -8.07 -24.85 -1.08
N ASP A 370 -8.36 -23.67 -0.51
CA ASP A 370 -8.17 -23.35 0.90
C ASP A 370 -9.52 -22.98 1.53
N GLY A 371 -10.22 -23.94 2.09
CA GLY A 371 -11.57 -23.75 2.60
C GLY A 371 -12.55 -23.36 1.51
N THR A 372 -13.19 -22.19 1.65
CA THR A 372 -14.12 -21.65 0.64
C THR A 372 -13.40 -20.88 -0.47
N LEU A 373 -12.09 -20.69 -0.39
CA LEU A 373 -11.27 -20.09 -1.43
C LEU A 373 -10.95 -21.16 -2.49
N THR A 374 -11.66 -21.12 -3.60
CA THR A 374 -11.63 -22.18 -4.62
C THR A 374 -11.25 -21.69 -6.01
N ARG A 375 -11.30 -20.37 -6.23
CA ARG A 375 -11.09 -19.76 -7.55
C ARG A 375 -10.29 -18.47 -7.47
N LEU A 376 -9.62 -18.15 -8.55
CA LEU A 376 -9.09 -16.81 -8.82
C LEU A 376 -10.18 -15.93 -9.46
N PHE A 377 -10.09 -14.62 -9.26
CA PHE A 377 -10.91 -13.69 -10.02
C PHE A 377 -10.64 -13.83 -11.52
N PRO A 378 -11.68 -13.77 -12.39
CA PRO A 378 -11.53 -13.90 -13.84
C PRO A 378 -10.57 -12.88 -14.43
N THR A 379 -9.76 -13.31 -15.39
CA THR A 379 -8.87 -12.39 -16.12
C THR A 379 -9.65 -11.53 -17.11
N PRO A 380 -9.14 -10.34 -17.50
CA PRO A 380 -9.72 -9.52 -18.55
C PRO A 380 -9.91 -10.29 -19.87
N GLU A 381 -8.94 -11.14 -20.22
CA GLU A 381 -8.99 -11.97 -21.43
C GLU A 381 -10.18 -12.93 -21.41
N ALA A 382 -10.38 -13.64 -20.31
CA ALA A 382 -11.49 -14.58 -20.16
C ALA A 382 -12.84 -13.85 -20.27
N ILE A 383 -12.95 -12.66 -19.66
CA ILE A 383 -14.18 -11.87 -19.71
C ILE A 383 -14.41 -11.27 -21.09
N ALA A 384 -13.38 -10.76 -21.76
CA ALA A 384 -13.50 -10.23 -23.12
C ALA A 384 -14.01 -11.32 -24.09
N LYS A 385 -13.52 -12.56 -23.92
CA LYS A 385 -13.86 -13.69 -24.80
C LYS A 385 -15.24 -14.30 -24.50
N GLU A 386 -15.55 -14.54 -23.23
CA GLU A 386 -16.68 -15.38 -22.82
C GLU A 386 -17.73 -14.61 -21.98
N GLY A 387 -17.42 -13.38 -21.58
CA GLY A 387 -18.28 -12.59 -20.68
C GLY A 387 -19.67 -12.27 -21.25
N ALA A 388 -19.80 -12.18 -22.56
CA ALA A 388 -21.09 -11.90 -23.20
C ALA A 388 -22.18 -12.94 -22.88
N ALA A 389 -21.80 -14.19 -22.61
CA ALA A 389 -22.73 -15.27 -22.23
C ALA A 389 -23.12 -15.23 -20.77
N VAL A 390 -22.31 -14.59 -19.91
CA VAL A 390 -22.47 -14.58 -18.45
C VAL A 390 -23.07 -13.27 -17.93
N LEU A 391 -22.65 -12.15 -18.53
CA LEU A 391 -23.08 -10.82 -18.11
C LEU A 391 -24.56 -10.59 -18.41
N THR A 392 -25.26 -9.95 -17.49
CA THR A 392 -26.67 -9.60 -17.62
C THR A 392 -26.90 -8.11 -17.34
N GLY A 393 -27.91 -7.57 -17.96
CA GLY A 393 -28.28 -6.17 -17.80
C GLY A 393 -28.37 -5.42 -19.14
N PRO A 394 -28.35 -4.07 -19.11
CA PRO A 394 -28.44 -3.27 -20.32
C PRO A 394 -27.28 -3.56 -21.28
N ARG A 395 -27.59 -3.70 -22.58
CA ARG A 395 -26.62 -4.01 -23.62
C ARG A 395 -25.41 -3.07 -23.62
N ARG A 396 -25.68 -1.77 -23.54
CA ARG A 396 -24.63 -0.74 -23.46
C ARG A 396 -23.61 -0.98 -22.33
N ARG A 397 -24.08 -1.45 -21.16
CA ARG A 397 -23.22 -1.75 -20.02
C ARG A 397 -22.36 -3.00 -20.28
N ILE A 398 -22.96 -4.02 -20.89
CA ILE A 398 -22.23 -5.24 -21.28
C ILE A 398 -21.13 -4.88 -22.29
N ASP A 399 -21.46 -4.10 -23.30
CA ASP A 399 -20.51 -3.66 -24.34
C ASP A 399 -19.36 -2.83 -23.73
N THR A 400 -19.66 -1.93 -22.75
CA THR A 400 -18.63 -1.21 -21.99
C THR A 400 -17.70 -2.16 -21.23
N ILE A 401 -18.24 -3.15 -20.54
CA ILE A 401 -17.43 -4.12 -19.77
C ILE A 401 -16.52 -4.93 -20.71
N LEU A 402 -17.08 -5.45 -21.81
CA LEU A 402 -16.34 -6.26 -22.77
C LEU A 402 -15.24 -5.46 -23.48
N SER A 403 -15.53 -4.24 -23.94
CA SER A 403 -14.54 -3.38 -24.58
C SER A 403 -13.43 -2.94 -23.60
N THR A 404 -13.76 -2.64 -22.33
CA THR A 404 -12.78 -2.32 -21.31
C THR A 404 -11.89 -3.55 -21.01
N CYS A 405 -12.48 -4.75 -20.92
CA CYS A 405 -11.72 -5.98 -20.74
C CYS A 405 -10.79 -6.28 -21.92
N ALA A 406 -11.24 -6.04 -23.16
CA ALA A 406 -10.39 -6.19 -24.34
C ALA A 406 -9.19 -5.23 -24.27
N ALA A 407 -9.41 -3.95 -23.93
CA ALA A 407 -8.34 -2.98 -23.78
C ALA A 407 -7.36 -3.30 -22.62
N LEU A 408 -7.84 -3.91 -21.53
CA LEU A 408 -6.98 -4.42 -20.46
C LEU A 408 -6.17 -5.65 -20.89
N ALA A 409 -6.77 -6.54 -21.69
CA ALA A 409 -6.16 -7.78 -22.16
C ALA A 409 -5.06 -7.53 -23.20
N ASP A 410 -5.29 -6.61 -24.14
CA ASP A 410 -4.31 -6.28 -25.17
C ASP A 410 -3.26 -5.24 -24.72
N GLY A 411 -3.42 -4.69 -23.52
CA GLY A 411 -2.48 -3.73 -22.92
C GLY A 411 -2.64 -2.28 -23.40
N THR A 412 -3.67 -1.96 -24.20
CA THR A 412 -3.99 -0.57 -24.57
C THR A 412 -4.46 0.26 -23.39
N LEU A 413 -5.08 -0.39 -22.38
CA LEU A 413 -5.34 0.18 -21.06
C LEU A 413 -4.52 -0.57 -20.01
N THR A 414 -3.70 0.15 -19.28
CA THR A 414 -2.95 -0.41 -18.15
C THR A 414 -3.40 0.24 -16.84
N VAL A 415 -3.84 -0.58 -15.89
CA VAL A 415 -4.28 -0.12 -14.57
C VAL A 415 -3.46 -0.82 -13.50
N ASP A 416 -2.36 -0.19 -13.10
CA ASP A 416 -1.46 -0.68 -12.06
C ASP A 416 -1.00 0.46 -11.12
N VAL A 417 -0.27 0.10 -10.08
CA VAL A 417 0.20 1.02 -9.04
C VAL A 417 1.24 2.05 -9.52
N GLY A 418 1.82 1.85 -10.69
CA GLY A 418 2.83 2.73 -11.29
C GLY A 418 2.25 3.83 -12.18
N ARG A 419 0.93 3.83 -12.40
CA ARG A 419 0.29 4.81 -13.28
C ARG A 419 0.28 6.22 -12.67
N ASP A 420 0.39 7.20 -13.55
CA ASP A 420 0.11 8.58 -13.23
C ASP A 420 -1.39 8.76 -12.95
N PRO A 421 -1.79 9.40 -11.84
CA PRO A 421 -3.21 9.53 -11.49
C PRO A 421 -4.02 10.34 -12.52
N GLU A 422 -3.46 11.43 -13.07
CA GLU A 422 -4.18 12.29 -14.01
C GLU A 422 -4.25 11.65 -15.41
N GLU A 423 -3.15 11.01 -15.86
CA GLU A 423 -3.14 10.25 -17.11
C GLU A 423 -4.13 9.08 -17.06
N LEU A 424 -4.09 8.28 -15.97
CA LEU A 424 -5.00 7.16 -15.79
C LEU A 424 -6.47 7.63 -15.71
N ARG A 425 -6.73 8.75 -15.05
CA ARG A 425 -8.06 9.37 -15.03
C ARG A 425 -8.54 9.68 -16.44
N ALA A 426 -7.73 10.40 -17.21
CA ALA A 426 -8.08 10.80 -18.57
C ALA A 426 -8.32 9.59 -19.50
N GLU A 427 -7.47 8.55 -19.42
CA GLU A 427 -7.64 7.32 -20.18
C GLU A 427 -8.92 6.56 -19.81
N LEU A 428 -9.22 6.45 -18.50
CA LEU A 428 -10.45 5.82 -18.04
C LEU A 428 -11.69 6.58 -18.49
N GLU A 429 -11.70 7.91 -18.33
CA GLU A 429 -12.84 8.76 -18.72
C GLU A 429 -13.04 8.86 -20.23
N ALA A 430 -12.01 8.57 -21.04
CA ALA A 430 -12.14 8.46 -22.50
C ALA A 430 -12.90 7.19 -22.94
N LEU A 431 -13.02 6.19 -22.07
CA LEU A 431 -13.73 4.95 -22.39
C LEU A 431 -15.27 5.15 -22.29
N PRO A 432 -16.06 4.69 -23.27
CA PRO A 432 -17.51 4.80 -23.21
C PRO A 432 -18.07 4.14 -21.96
N GLY A 433 -18.89 4.88 -21.19
CA GLY A 433 -19.56 4.38 -19.98
C GLY A 433 -18.71 4.45 -18.70
N ILE A 434 -17.49 4.97 -18.77
CA ILE A 434 -16.67 5.29 -17.59
C ILE A 434 -16.72 6.80 -17.34
N GLY A 435 -17.29 7.21 -16.22
CA GLY A 435 -17.37 8.61 -15.80
C GLY A 435 -16.44 8.93 -14.62
N PRO A 436 -16.45 10.21 -14.16
CA PRO A 436 -15.57 10.67 -13.08
C PRO A 436 -15.66 9.88 -11.78
N TRP A 437 -16.86 9.35 -11.45
CA TRP A 437 -17.05 8.49 -10.28
C TRP A 437 -16.24 7.19 -10.41
N THR A 438 -16.37 6.50 -11.55
CA THR A 438 -15.69 5.22 -11.77
C THR A 438 -14.17 5.42 -11.82
N ALA A 439 -13.70 6.41 -12.58
CA ALA A 439 -12.29 6.76 -12.65
C ALA A 439 -11.73 7.13 -11.25
N GLY A 440 -12.39 8.02 -10.52
CA GLY A 440 -12.01 8.39 -9.17
C GLY A 440 -11.98 7.21 -8.20
N TYR A 441 -12.97 6.30 -8.26
CA TYR A 441 -13.00 5.10 -7.44
C TYR A 441 -11.80 4.17 -7.74
N VAL A 442 -11.48 3.97 -9.02
CA VAL A 442 -10.30 3.19 -9.43
C VAL A 442 -9.00 3.82 -8.90
N LEU A 443 -8.82 5.13 -9.06
CA LEU A 443 -7.65 5.85 -8.55
C LEU A 443 -7.50 5.67 -7.03
N MET A 444 -8.60 5.87 -6.29
CA MET A 444 -8.60 5.72 -4.83
C MET A 444 -8.21 4.29 -4.41
N ARG A 445 -8.77 3.26 -5.09
CA ARG A 445 -8.61 1.86 -4.70
C ARG A 445 -7.28 1.25 -5.17
N VAL A 446 -6.83 1.56 -6.40
CA VAL A 446 -5.62 0.96 -7.01
C VAL A 446 -4.37 1.73 -6.61
N LEU A 447 -4.40 3.06 -6.73
CA LEU A 447 -3.24 3.89 -6.44
C LEU A 447 -3.14 4.28 -4.96
N GLY A 448 -4.21 4.06 -4.16
CA GLY A 448 -4.30 4.61 -2.82
C GLY A 448 -4.36 6.14 -2.84
N ALA A 449 -4.94 6.73 -3.89
CA ALA A 449 -4.96 8.19 -4.05
C ALA A 449 -5.70 8.86 -2.87
N PRO A 450 -5.01 9.67 -2.04
CA PRO A 450 -5.58 10.17 -0.79
C PRO A 450 -6.53 11.34 -0.99
N ASP A 451 -6.46 12.01 -2.15
CA ASP A 451 -7.13 13.27 -2.40
C ASP A 451 -8.23 13.17 -3.50
N VAL A 452 -9.01 12.10 -3.45
CA VAL A 452 -10.19 11.89 -4.31
C VAL A 452 -11.46 12.05 -3.49
N LEU A 453 -12.43 12.84 -3.98
CA LEU A 453 -13.75 12.97 -3.39
C LEU A 453 -14.82 12.63 -4.45
N LEU A 454 -15.58 11.56 -4.20
CA LEU A 454 -16.59 11.06 -5.12
C LEU A 454 -17.93 11.81 -4.92
N THR A 455 -17.97 13.08 -5.31
CA THR A 455 -19.06 14.01 -5.01
C THR A 455 -20.43 13.61 -5.61
N THR A 456 -20.44 12.73 -6.61
CA THR A 456 -21.65 12.18 -7.22
C THR A 456 -22.08 10.83 -6.64
N ASP A 457 -21.37 10.31 -5.62
CA ASP A 457 -21.73 9.06 -4.96
C ASP A 457 -22.93 9.25 -4.04
N VAL A 458 -24.01 8.53 -4.31
CA VAL A 458 -25.29 8.67 -3.58
C VAL A 458 -25.13 8.35 -2.09
N ALA A 459 -24.35 7.32 -1.75
CA ALA A 459 -24.14 6.96 -0.35
C ALA A 459 -23.26 8.02 0.36
N LEU A 460 -22.29 8.58 -0.34
CA LEU A 460 -21.45 9.64 0.18
C LEU A 460 -22.25 10.92 0.43
N LEU A 461 -23.13 11.33 -0.50
CA LEU A 461 -24.04 12.47 -0.33
C LEU A 461 -25.02 12.24 0.83
N LYS A 462 -25.57 11.04 0.97
CA LYS A 462 -26.40 10.67 2.12
C LYS A 462 -25.63 10.80 3.44
N GLY A 463 -24.39 10.34 3.48
CA GLY A 463 -23.53 10.48 4.65
C GLY A 463 -23.20 11.93 4.99
N ALA A 464 -22.98 12.77 3.97
CA ALA A 464 -22.81 14.22 4.13
C ALA A 464 -24.05 14.85 4.77
N ALA A 465 -25.25 14.55 4.26
CA ALA A 465 -26.49 15.01 4.85
C ALA A 465 -26.65 14.59 6.32
N ASN A 466 -26.28 13.36 6.67
CA ASN A 466 -26.36 12.85 8.05
C ASN A 466 -25.39 13.56 9.02
N LEU A 467 -24.34 14.18 8.50
CA LEU A 467 -23.37 14.98 9.27
C LEU A 467 -23.65 16.50 9.19
N GLY A 468 -24.76 16.92 8.56
CA GLY A 468 -25.09 18.34 8.41
C GLY A 468 -24.28 19.08 7.34
N LEU A 469 -23.56 18.33 6.49
CA LEU A 469 -22.75 18.86 5.39
C LEU A 469 -23.60 19.04 4.11
N PRO A 470 -23.13 19.87 3.13
CA PRO A 470 -23.76 19.95 1.84
C PRO A 470 -23.93 18.57 1.20
N SER A 471 -25.14 18.26 0.75
CA SER A 471 -25.50 16.95 0.19
C SER A 471 -25.81 17.00 -1.31
N ASP A 472 -25.39 18.07 -1.97
CA ASP A 472 -25.32 18.19 -3.42
C ASP A 472 -23.87 18.12 -3.91
N PRO A 473 -23.62 17.71 -5.17
CA PRO A 473 -22.26 17.50 -5.68
C PRO A 473 -21.36 18.73 -5.61
N ASP A 474 -21.89 19.92 -5.96
CA ASP A 474 -21.09 21.16 -6.06
C ASP A 474 -20.80 21.74 -4.67
N GLY A 475 -21.79 21.74 -3.79
CA GLY A 475 -21.64 22.14 -2.40
C GLY A 475 -20.61 21.26 -1.68
N LEU A 476 -20.71 19.94 -1.85
CA LEU A 476 -19.76 19.00 -1.26
C LEU A 476 -18.35 19.14 -1.87
N ALA A 477 -18.22 19.37 -3.18
CA ALA A 477 -16.94 19.63 -3.81
C ALA A 477 -16.27 20.89 -3.24
N THR A 478 -17.06 21.94 -3.03
CA THR A 478 -16.59 23.20 -2.42
C THR A 478 -16.16 22.99 -0.97
N ARG A 479 -16.99 22.32 -0.17
CA ARG A 479 -16.70 22.01 1.23
C ARG A 479 -15.46 21.16 1.37
N GLY A 480 -15.31 20.16 0.50
CA GLY A 480 -14.18 19.22 0.49
C GLY A 480 -12.82 19.85 0.18
N ARG A 481 -12.75 21.10 -0.26
CA ARG A 481 -11.45 21.79 -0.45
C ARG A 481 -10.67 21.94 0.85
N ALA A 482 -11.37 22.07 1.97
CA ALA A 482 -10.77 22.16 3.30
C ALA A 482 -10.15 20.85 3.79
N TRP A 483 -10.53 19.71 3.21
CA TRP A 483 -10.04 18.39 3.60
C TRP A 483 -8.82 17.93 2.83
N ARG A 484 -8.29 18.75 1.94
CA ARG A 484 -7.06 18.43 1.20
C ARG A 484 -5.86 18.34 2.15
N PRO A 485 -4.96 17.36 1.92
CA PRO A 485 -4.93 16.38 0.83
C PRO A 485 -5.63 15.04 1.16
N TRP A 486 -6.52 14.98 2.15
CA TRP A 486 -7.10 13.75 2.71
C TRP A 486 -8.57 13.53 2.34
N ARG A 487 -9.02 14.04 1.17
CA ARG A 487 -10.42 13.96 0.74
C ARG A 487 -10.96 12.53 0.62
N SER A 488 -10.10 11.56 0.29
CA SER A 488 -10.51 10.15 0.23
C SER A 488 -10.86 9.61 1.61
N TYR A 489 -10.09 9.99 2.64
CA TYR A 489 -10.37 9.60 4.03
C TYR A 489 -11.61 10.31 4.57
N ALA A 490 -11.80 11.59 4.26
CA ALA A 490 -13.07 12.28 4.53
C ALA A 490 -14.26 11.53 3.91
N GLY A 491 -14.12 11.08 2.65
CA GLY A 491 -15.13 10.25 1.97
C GLY A 491 -15.44 8.95 2.71
N MET A 492 -14.45 8.31 3.34
CA MET A 492 -14.68 7.12 4.17
C MET A 492 -15.51 7.43 5.41
N HIS A 493 -15.30 8.58 6.08
CA HIS A 493 -16.15 9.05 7.17
C HIS A 493 -17.59 9.30 6.70
N LEU A 494 -17.76 9.89 5.51
CA LEU A 494 -19.09 10.11 4.93
C LEU A 494 -19.80 8.79 4.61
N TRP A 495 -19.11 7.83 3.97
CA TRP A 495 -19.68 6.50 3.72
C TRP A 495 -20.11 5.80 5.01
N ARG A 496 -19.29 5.90 6.06
CA ARG A 496 -19.63 5.33 7.37
C ARG A 496 -20.88 5.98 7.96
N ALA A 497 -21.00 7.31 7.89
CA ALA A 497 -22.17 8.03 8.35
C ALA A 497 -23.47 7.65 7.60
N ALA A 498 -23.36 7.30 6.31
CA ALA A 498 -24.48 6.80 5.53
C ALA A 498 -25.03 5.45 6.03
N HIS A 499 -24.16 4.58 6.55
CA HIS A 499 -24.54 3.25 7.04
C HIS A 499 -25.10 3.26 8.46
N LEU A 500 -24.65 4.16 9.32
CA LEU A 500 -25.12 4.27 10.71
C LEU A 500 -26.62 4.60 10.80
N SER A 501 -27.16 5.35 9.87
CA SER A 501 -28.58 5.68 9.82
C SER A 501 -29.51 4.52 9.41
N THR A 502 -28.95 3.42 8.88
CA THR A 502 -29.73 2.22 8.54
C THR A 502 -29.87 1.24 9.71
N LEU A 503 -29.11 1.44 10.78
CA LEU A 503 -29.10 0.59 11.99
C LEU A 503 -29.95 1.16 13.13
N THR A 504 -30.40 2.41 13.04
CA THR A 504 -31.35 2.99 14.01
C THR A 504 -32.77 2.65 13.54
N PRO A 505 -33.57 1.87 14.28
CA PRO A 505 -34.99 1.66 13.96
C PRO A 505 -35.65 3.03 13.95
N ARG A 506 -36.41 3.33 12.87
CA ARG A 506 -37.35 4.46 12.90
C ARG A 506 -38.28 4.22 14.07
N SER A 507 -38.12 4.99 15.14
CA SER A 507 -39.18 5.09 16.16
C SER A 507 -40.45 5.55 15.43
N SER A 508 -41.38 4.63 15.28
CA SER A 508 -42.72 4.89 14.80
C SER A 508 -43.34 5.97 15.70
N LYS A 509 -43.64 7.12 15.12
CA LYS A 509 -44.62 8.05 15.68
C LYS A 509 -46.02 7.57 15.34
#